data_15196690d7fb48316f58674a493d142d
#
_entry.id   15196690d7fb48316f58674a493d142d
#
_cell.length_a   1.000
_cell.length_b   1.000
_cell.length_c   1.000
_cell.angle_alpha   90.00
_cell.angle_beta   90.00
_cell.angle_gamma   90.00
#
_symmetry.space_group_name_H-M   'P 1'
#
loop_
_entity.id
_entity.type
_entity.pdbx_description
1 polymer ?
#
loop_
_entity_poly.entity_id
_entity_poly.type
_entity_poly.pdbx_seq_one_letter_code
_entity_poly.pdbx_strand_id
1 'polypeptide(L)'
;MATLLVVVVALAYFVYHTAALPWTPIRIAGLAIVVPALPLFVLARIQLGGAFSIRAKATTLVTTGLYSRIRNPIYVFGALTVAGFFLWAGKPILLLFFLVLIPLQLRRIRNEEKVLEQQFGAAYIEYKQKTWF
;
A
#
# COMPACT_ATOMS: atom_id res chain seq x y z
N MET A 1 -3.65 18.74 -4.80
CA MET A 1 -2.99 19.77 -3.97
C MET A 1 -3.36 19.61 -2.50
N ALA A 2 -4.66 19.67 -2.11
CA ALA A 2 -5.08 19.54 -0.70
C ALA A 2 -4.63 18.24 -0.04
N THR A 3 -4.74 17.11 -0.70
CA THR A 3 -4.29 15.81 -0.19
C THR A 3 -2.79 15.76 0.08
N LEU A 4 -1.99 16.35 -0.82
CA LEU A 4 -0.54 16.41 -0.62
C LEU A 4 -0.19 17.26 0.59
N LEU A 5 -0.85 18.40 0.75
CA LEU A 5 -0.65 19.27 1.90
C LEU A 5 -0.99 18.55 3.22
N VAL A 6 -2.13 17.85 3.25
CA VAL A 6 -2.54 17.06 4.43
C VAL A 6 -1.51 15.98 4.76
N VAL A 7 -0.99 15.27 3.76
CA VAL A 7 0.03 14.25 3.98
C VAL A 7 1.31 14.86 4.52
N VAL A 8 1.77 15.98 3.96
CA VAL A 8 2.99 16.68 4.42
C VAL A 8 2.82 17.16 5.85
N VAL A 9 1.68 17.78 6.18
CA VAL A 9 1.38 18.24 7.54
C VAL A 9 1.32 17.08 8.52
N ALA A 10 0.66 15.98 8.14
CA ALA A 10 0.57 14.79 8.99
C ALA A 10 1.95 14.15 9.24
N LEU A 11 2.80 14.08 8.22
CA LEU A 11 4.16 13.58 8.36
C LEU A 11 5.01 14.51 9.24
N ALA A 12 4.92 15.81 9.02
CA ALA A 12 5.64 16.79 9.84
C ALA A 12 5.21 16.71 11.32
N TYR A 13 3.91 16.62 11.56
CA TYR A 13 3.36 16.45 12.89
C TYR A 13 3.84 15.14 13.54
N PHE A 14 3.82 14.04 12.79
CA PHE A 14 4.31 12.76 13.27
C PHE A 14 5.79 12.81 13.63
N VAL A 15 6.63 13.37 12.76
CA VAL A 15 8.06 13.52 13.01
C VAL A 15 8.30 14.40 14.24
N TYR A 16 7.59 15.52 14.35
CA TYR A 16 7.69 16.41 15.49
C TYR A 16 7.35 15.70 16.82
N HIS A 17 6.25 14.98 16.85
CA HIS A 17 5.82 14.27 18.07
C HIS A 17 6.70 13.09 18.43
N THR A 18 7.31 12.42 17.47
CA THR A 18 8.17 11.26 17.73
C THR A 18 9.63 11.62 17.92
N ALA A 19 10.04 12.83 17.56
CA ALA A 19 11.45 13.27 17.65
C ALA A 19 12.02 13.24 19.08
N ALA A 20 11.20 13.53 20.08
CA ALA A 20 11.60 13.54 21.48
C ALA A 20 11.56 12.15 22.16
N LEU A 21 11.01 11.14 21.48
CA LEU A 21 10.92 9.79 22.01
C LEU A 21 12.28 9.07 21.93
N PRO A 22 12.63 8.26 22.95
CA PRO A 22 13.87 7.49 22.89
C PRO A 22 13.82 6.46 21.75
N TRP A 23 14.94 6.26 21.08
CA TRP A 23 15.08 5.25 20.07
C TRP A 23 15.15 3.86 20.70
N THR A 24 14.19 3.02 20.34
CA THR A 24 14.10 1.61 20.75
C THR A 24 14.30 0.71 19.52
N PRO A 25 14.64 -0.59 19.69
CA PRO A 25 14.71 -1.52 18.57
C PRO A 25 13.41 -1.57 17.75
N ILE A 26 12.26 -1.45 18.41
CA ILE A 26 10.93 -1.42 17.74
C ILE A 26 10.81 -0.19 16.83
N ARG A 27 11.22 0.98 17.30
CA ARG A 27 11.19 2.22 16.50
C ARG A 27 12.14 2.15 15.30
N ILE A 28 13.34 1.60 15.52
CA ILE A 28 14.31 1.41 14.44
C ILE A 28 13.77 0.44 13.39
N ALA A 29 13.15 -0.66 13.82
CA ALA A 29 12.51 -1.62 12.92
C ALA A 29 11.40 -0.96 12.09
N GLY A 30 10.58 -0.13 12.73
CA GLY A 30 9.53 0.62 12.05
C GLY A 30 10.09 1.55 10.96
N LEU A 31 11.11 2.30 11.28
CA LEU A 31 11.78 3.18 10.30
C LEU A 31 12.40 2.37 9.16
N ALA A 32 13.04 1.24 9.47
CA ALA A 32 13.61 0.33 8.47
C ALA A 32 12.57 -0.25 7.52
N ILE A 33 11.31 -0.37 7.94
CA ILE A 33 10.19 -0.80 7.10
C ILE A 33 9.67 0.38 6.27
N VAL A 34 9.47 1.55 6.88
CA VAL A 34 8.89 2.73 6.19
C VAL A 34 9.81 3.23 5.07
N VAL A 35 11.12 3.24 5.29
CA VAL A 35 12.10 3.77 4.32
C VAL A 35 11.98 3.09 2.94
N PRO A 36 11.90 1.76 2.80
CA PRO A 36 11.66 1.14 1.51
C PRO A 36 10.17 1.08 1.13
N ALA A 37 9.26 0.87 2.08
CA ALA A 37 7.85 0.65 1.79
C ALA A 37 7.15 1.89 1.25
N LEU A 38 7.40 3.06 1.82
CA LEU A 38 6.75 4.30 1.41
C LEU A 38 7.12 4.71 -0.03
N PRO A 39 8.39 4.72 -0.45
CA PRO A 39 8.74 4.97 -1.85
C PRO A 39 8.14 3.95 -2.81
N LEU A 40 8.10 2.67 -2.45
CA LEU A 40 7.49 1.64 -3.29
C LEU A 40 5.97 1.80 -3.39
N PHE A 41 5.32 2.22 -2.32
CA PHE A 41 3.91 2.57 -2.35
C PHE A 41 3.64 3.74 -3.32
N VAL A 42 4.42 4.82 -3.22
CA VAL A 42 4.30 5.98 -4.11
C VAL A 42 4.57 5.58 -5.56
N LEU A 43 5.60 4.76 -5.79
CA LEU A 43 5.93 4.26 -7.13
C LEU A 43 4.80 3.42 -7.71
N ALA A 44 4.22 2.52 -6.92
CA ALA A 44 3.08 1.70 -7.34
C ALA A 44 1.89 2.58 -7.76
N ARG A 45 1.63 3.64 -7.01
CA ARG A 45 0.57 4.58 -7.34
C ARG A 45 0.83 5.35 -8.63
N ILE A 46 2.06 5.80 -8.83
CA ILE A 46 2.47 6.49 -10.06
C ILE A 46 2.37 5.55 -11.27
N GLN A 47 2.83 4.30 -11.13
CA GLN A 47 2.80 3.32 -12.22
C GLN A 47 1.37 2.93 -12.60
N LEU A 48 0.45 2.90 -11.65
CA LEU A 48 -0.97 2.66 -11.94
C LEU A 48 -1.60 3.86 -12.67
N GLY A 49 -1.13 5.08 -12.38
CA GLY A 49 -1.57 6.31 -13.06
C GLY A 49 -3.06 6.57 -12.90
N GLY A 50 -3.71 6.99 -14.00
CA GLY A 50 -5.14 7.30 -14.01
C GLY A 50 -6.08 6.12 -13.78
N ALA A 51 -5.60 4.88 -13.92
CA ALA A 51 -6.38 3.68 -13.67
C ALA A 51 -6.62 3.42 -12.17
N PHE A 52 -5.90 4.11 -11.27
CA PHE A 52 -5.99 3.87 -9.83
C PHE A 52 -7.38 4.12 -9.24
N SER A 53 -7.96 5.29 -9.51
CA SER A 53 -9.23 5.71 -8.91
C SER A 53 -10.44 4.92 -9.41
N ILE A 54 -10.30 4.28 -10.58
CA ILE A 54 -11.35 3.53 -11.26
C ILE A 54 -10.89 2.13 -11.65
N ARG A 55 -10.00 1.53 -10.86
CA ARG A 55 -9.43 0.22 -11.20
C ARG A 55 -10.49 -0.83 -11.49
N ALA A 56 -11.58 -0.84 -10.73
CA ALA A 56 -12.73 -1.71 -10.95
C ALA A 56 -13.49 -1.39 -12.26
N LYS A 57 -13.24 -0.21 -12.86
CA LYS A 57 -13.81 0.23 -14.14
C LYS A 57 -12.73 0.56 -15.16
N ALA A 58 -11.49 0.10 -14.91
CA ALA A 58 -10.34 0.45 -15.72
C ALA A 58 -10.53 0.03 -17.17
N THR A 59 -10.11 0.90 -18.09
CA THR A 59 -10.05 0.60 -19.53
C THR A 59 -8.75 -0.07 -19.93
N THR A 60 -7.72 0.01 -19.07
CA THR A 60 -6.39 -0.52 -19.34
C THR A 60 -5.92 -1.36 -18.16
N LEU A 61 -5.43 -2.57 -18.47
CA LEU A 61 -4.79 -3.44 -17.48
C LEU A 61 -3.31 -3.06 -17.37
N VAL A 62 -2.90 -2.58 -16.19
CA VAL A 62 -1.50 -2.22 -15.92
C VAL A 62 -0.74 -3.46 -15.49
N THR A 63 0.28 -3.85 -16.25
CA THR A 63 1.07 -5.08 -16.06
C THR A 63 2.58 -4.84 -16.04
N THR A 64 3.03 -3.58 -16.07
CA THR A 64 4.44 -3.19 -16.14
C THR A 64 4.97 -2.69 -14.79
N GLY A 65 6.27 -2.55 -14.67
CA GLY A 65 6.91 -2.08 -13.44
C GLY A 65 6.69 -3.02 -12.26
N LEU A 66 6.27 -2.50 -11.12
CA LEU A 66 5.93 -3.30 -9.94
C LEU A 66 4.78 -4.27 -10.22
N TYR A 67 3.85 -3.87 -11.10
CA TYR A 67 2.71 -4.69 -11.50
C TYR A 67 3.09 -5.88 -12.37
N SER A 68 4.32 -5.96 -12.85
CA SER A 68 4.81 -7.13 -13.58
C SER A 68 4.93 -8.38 -12.72
N ARG A 69 5.06 -8.22 -11.41
CA ARG A 69 5.23 -9.33 -10.45
C ARG A 69 4.19 -9.36 -9.35
N ILE A 70 3.68 -8.20 -8.95
CA ILE A 70 2.71 -8.04 -7.87
C ILE A 70 1.46 -7.38 -8.45
N ARG A 71 0.28 -8.04 -8.30
CA ARG A 71 -0.98 -7.47 -8.79
C ARG A 71 -1.51 -6.33 -7.92
N ASN A 72 -1.21 -6.38 -6.64
CA ASN A 72 -1.75 -5.44 -5.64
C ASN A 72 -0.63 -4.75 -4.84
N PRO A 73 0.35 -4.10 -5.51
CA PRO A 73 1.48 -3.50 -4.80
C PRO A 73 1.06 -2.34 -3.91
N ILE A 74 -0.01 -1.60 -4.26
CA ILE A 74 -0.54 -0.51 -3.43
C ILE A 74 -1.01 -1.05 -2.08
N TYR A 75 -1.74 -2.18 -2.06
CA TYR A 75 -2.20 -2.81 -0.82
C TYR A 75 -1.03 -3.35 0.01
N VAL A 76 -0.08 -4.03 -0.62
CA VAL A 76 1.08 -4.62 0.05
C VAL A 76 1.96 -3.54 0.67
N PHE A 77 2.41 -2.58 -0.12
CA PHE A 77 3.31 -1.53 0.37
C PHE A 77 2.60 -0.51 1.24
N GLY A 78 1.31 -0.27 1.00
CA GLY A 78 0.48 0.54 1.88
C GLY A 78 0.36 -0.06 3.28
N ALA A 79 0.07 -1.35 3.38
CA ALA A 79 0.00 -2.07 4.65
C ALA A 79 1.35 -2.07 5.38
N LEU A 80 2.45 -2.33 4.67
CA LEU A 80 3.80 -2.26 5.24
C LEU A 80 4.15 -0.86 5.73
N THR A 81 3.80 0.17 4.98
CA THR A 81 4.03 1.56 5.39
C THR A 81 3.29 1.89 6.68
N VAL A 82 2.01 1.54 6.78
CA VAL A 82 1.21 1.77 7.99
C VAL A 82 1.76 0.98 9.18
N ALA A 83 2.11 -0.29 8.99
CA ALA A 83 2.72 -1.13 10.02
C ALA A 83 4.06 -0.53 10.50
N GLY A 84 4.88 -0.07 9.56
CA GLY A 84 6.14 0.59 9.86
C GLY A 84 5.97 1.87 10.68
N PHE A 85 4.97 2.69 10.34
CA PHE A 85 4.65 3.88 11.13
C PHE A 85 4.20 3.55 12.55
N PHE A 86 3.42 2.50 12.75
CA PHE A 86 3.01 2.08 14.09
C PHE A 86 4.22 1.68 14.94
N LEU A 87 5.15 0.93 14.37
CA LEU A 87 6.39 0.55 15.07
C LEU A 87 7.30 1.75 15.30
N TRP A 88 7.44 2.64 14.32
CA TRP A 88 8.23 3.86 14.48
C TRP A 88 7.66 4.80 15.54
N ALA A 89 6.35 4.84 15.70
CA ALA A 89 5.70 5.56 16.80
C ALA A 89 5.92 4.88 18.17
N GLY A 90 6.51 3.69 18.22
CA GLY A 90 6.71 2.94 19.44
C GLY A 90 5.45 2.31 20.00
N LYS A 91 4.45 2.08 19.16
CA LYS A 91 3.13 1.54 19.54
C LYS A 91 2.80 0.26 18.77
N PRO A 92 3.51 -0.86 19.05
CA PRO A 92 3.27 -2.11 18.32
C PRO A 92 1.87 -2.68 18.52
N ILE A 93 1.18 -2.32 19.61
CA ILE A 93 -0.20 -2.74 19.85
C ILE A 93 -1.17 -2.26 18.76
N LEU A 94 -0.84 -1.16 18.07
CA LEU A 94 -1.65 -0.68 16.95
C LEU A 94 -1.67 -1.67 15.77
N LEU A 95 -0.74 -2.63 15.71
CA LEU A 95 -0.77 -3.69 14.72
C LEU A 95 -2.01 -4.58 14.84
N LEU A 96 -2.68 -4.61 16.00
CA LEU A 96 -3.97 -5.30 16.17
C LEU A 96 -5.05 -4.74 15.23
N PHE A 97 -4.92 -3.50 14.79
CA PHE A 97 -5.78 -2.90 13.76
C PHE A 97 -5.82 -3.73 12.48
N PHE A 98 -4.72 -4.40 12.13
CA PHE A 98 -4.65 -5.25 10.94
C PHE A 98 -5.54 -6.49 11.03
N LEU A 99 -5.91 -6.93 12.24
CA LEU A 99 -6.86 -8.04 12.41
C LEU A 99 -8.23 -7.70 11.79
N VAL A 100 -8.60 -6.43 11.78
CA VAL A 100 -9.82 -5.93 11.14
C VAL A 100 -9.54 -5.50 9.69
N LEU A 101 -8.44 -4.78 9.49
CA LEU A 101 -8.10 -4.21 8.19
C LEU A 101 -7.80 -5.27 7.12
N ILE A 102 -7.01 -6.29 7.45
CA ILE A 102 -6.59 -7.31 6.47
C ILE A 102 -7.79 -8.05 5.86
N PRO A 103 -8.76 -8.58 6.64
CA PRO A 103 -9.94 -9.23 6.06
C PRO A 103 -10.74 -8.31 5.14
N LEU A 104 -10.90 -7.04 5.51
CA LEU A 104 -11.61 -6.05 4.70
C LEU A 104 -10.87 -5.75 3.40
N GLN A 105 -9.56 -5.61 3.45
CA GLN A 105 -8.74 -5.36 2.27
C GLN A 105 -8.69 -6.58 1.34
N LEU A 106 -8.60 -7.79 1.88
CA LEU A 106 -8.65 -9.02 1.08
C LEU A 106 -9.99 -9.15 0.36
N ARG A 107 -11.09 -8.81 1.03
CA ARG A 107 -12.41 -8.81 0.41
C ARG A 107 -12.49 -7.81 -0.75
N ARG A 108 -11.95 -6.61 -0.54
CA ARG A 108 -11.88 -5.58 -1.57
C ARG A 108 -11.02 -6.03 -2.75
N ILE A 109 -9.86 -6.61 -2.49
CA ILE A 109 -8.97 -7.15 -3.53
C ILE A 109 -9.68 -8.21 -4.36
N ARG A 110 -10.39 -9.14 -3.72
CA ARG A 110 -11.14 -10.19 -4.43
C ARG A 110 -12.23 -9.62 -5.32
N ASN A 111 -12.93 -8.58 -4.85
CA ASN A 111 -13.97 -7.91 -5.64
C ASN A 111 -13.35 -7.19 -6.85
N GLU A 112 -12.22 -6.51 -6.68
CA GLU A 112 -11.49 -5.88 -7.79
C GLU A 112 -11.00 -6.92 -8.80
N GLU A 113 -10.47 -8.05 -8.33
CA GLU A 113 -10.02 -9.14 -9.21
C GLU A 113 -11.16 -9.70 -10.05
N LYS A 114 -12.34 -9.89 -9.46
CA LYS A 114 -13.52 -10.33 -10.20
C LYS A 114 -13.90 -9.36 -11.32
N VAL A 115 -13.90 -8.06 -11.04
CA VAL A 115 -14.21 -7.03 -12.04
C VAL A 115 -13.16 -7.03 -13.16
N LEU A 116 -11.89 -7.16 -12.82
CA LEU A 116 -10.80 -7.22 -13.80
C LEU A 116 -10.89 -8.48 -14.68
N GLU A 117 -11.25 -9.63 -14.11
CA GLU A 117 -11.49 -10.85 -14.88
C GLU A 117 -12.67 -10.70 -15.84
N GLN A 118 -13.76 -10.07 -15.41
CA GLN A 118 -14.91 -9.81 -16.26
C GLN A 118 -14.58 -8.86 -17.41
N GLN A 119 -13.76 -7.85 -17.15
CA GLN A 119 -13.43 -6.82 -18.14
C GLN A 119 -12.35 -7.27 -19.11
N PHE A 120 -11.31 -7.94 -18.65
CA PHE A 120 -10.13 -8.31 -19.44
C PHE A 120 -10.06 -9.80 -19.80
N GLY A 121 -10.86 -10.66 -19.15
CA GLY A 121 -10.99 -12.08 -19.47
C GLY A 121 -9.65 -12.83 -19.42
N ALA A 122 -9.30 -13.48 -20.52
CA ALA A 122 -8.10 -14.32 -20.63
C ALA A 122 -6.80 -13.55 -20.38
N ALA A 123 -6.74 -12.27 -20.75
CA ALA A 123 -5.57 -11.41 -20.50
C ALA A 123 -5.29 -11.26 -18.99
N TYR A 124 -6.34 -11.10 -18.19
CA TYR A 124 -6.19 -11.03 -16.74
C TYR A 124 -5.79 -12.36 -16.11
N ILE A 125 -6.36 -13.46 -16.59
CA ILE A 125 -6.01 -14.81 -16.12
C ILE A 125 -4.54 -15.11 -16.38
N GLU A 126 -4.04 -14.80 -17.58
CA GLU A 126 -2.62 -14.93 -17.93
C GLU A 126 -1.74 -14.04 -17.02
N TYR A 127 -2.12 -12.81 -16.80
CA TYR A 127 -1.44 -11.89 -15.89
C TYR A 127 -1.39 -12.43 -14.46
N LYS A 128 -2.51 -13.00 -13.97
CA LYS A 128 -2.60 -13.60 -12.64
C LYS A 128 -1.63 -14.77 -12.46
N GLN A 129 -1.38 -15.57 -13.50
CA GLN A 129 -0.45 -16.69 -13.47
C GLN A 129 1.02 -16.23 -13.38
N LYS A 130 1.34 -15.05 -13.87
CA LYS A 130 2.70 -14.49 -13.88
C LYS A 130 3.04 -13.68 -12.62
N THR A 131 2.09 -13.48 -11.72
CA THR A 131 2.22 -12.61 -10.57
C THR A 131 2.04 -13.37 -9.25
N TRP A 132 2.63 -12.85 -8.18
CA TRP A 132 2.60 -13.49 -6.86
C TRP A 132 1.30 -13.18 -6.10
N PHE A 133 0.86 -11.90 -6.16
CA PHE A 133 -0.30 -11.44 -5.33
C PHE A 133 -1.01 -10.23 -5.94
#